data_38f4f64276e92584a10fd4cf3cf30082
#
_entry.id   38f4f64276e92584a10fd4cf3cf30082
#
_cell.length_a   1.000
_cell.length_b   1.000
_cell.length_c   1.000
_cell.angle_alpha   90.00
_cell.angle_beta   90.00
_cell.angle_gamma   90.00
#
_symmetry.space_group_name_H-M   'P 1'
#
loop_
_entity.id
_entity.type
_entity.pdbx_description
1 polymer ?
#
loop_
_entity_poly.entity_id
_entity_poly.type
_entity_poly.pdbx_seq_one_letter_code
_entity_poly.pdbx_strand_id
1 'polypeptide(L)'
;MRIIIGGAGRVGTDLAKALRAEDMDVVLVDSDSRAVKNAQNLDVLVIHGDLTTREKLYEAGIGISTVFVAATNSDERNLLACALAEHAHSEIAGENAEPLLSICRVRGMNFLEEQNNGHLREWAKVNHVINPLEGAIQRLHSGLRSSSIEEVIPFGHDAFIIELDVTNQAKSVVFQTLREASNHIEGGMPLIVGLKREGERSIVPDGDFMLVPNDRIAVATTGLASFNRILNIFGHEATDFPVNPKVAVIGATKIGQRIADDWLNSGAKVTVIERDLQRANDLSGSKIGANPNLEVIHGDHLDRDILTEIGIPDHHIASAALENDLASIAAALLASDMGVDRTGLLLYDADLVKVTQRMGITFAVDRKRVAVDNMLAQIHTKAAGAYALLTNIPNIVGISMEVNERARFSGKRVVEANLPEWMRIAFIQRKNNNGIWESLRPSPDKALLNGDRLIIFSTPDRMQDIEKRFKV
;
A
#
# COMPACT_ATOMS: atom_id res chain seq x y z
N MET A 1 -0.62 19.50 -15.74
CA MET A 1 0.33 19.32 -14.62
C MET A 1 1.48 18.47 -15.14
N ARG A 2 2.73 18.98 -15.10
CA ARG A 2 3.92 18.21 -15.51
C ARG A 2 4.58 17.58 -14.30
N ILE A 3 4.92 16.30 -14.41
CA ILE A 3 5.55 15.49 -13.36
C ILE A 3 6.88 14.96 -13.91
N ILE A 4 7.98 15.24 -13.22
CA ILE A 4 9.29 14.67 -13.54
C ILE A 4 9.58 13.52 -12.58
N ILE A 5 9.93 12.36 -13.13
CA ILE A 5 10.31 11.16 -12.37
C ILE A 5 11.78 10.84 -12.66
N GLY A 6 12.61 10.92 -11.64
CA GLY A 6 14.00 10.50 -11.68
C GLY A 6 14.15 9.03 -11.35
N GLY A 7 14.59 8.24 -12.34
CA GLY A 7 14.73 6.80 -12.28
C GLY A 7 13.70 6.09 -13.17
N ALA A 8 14.15 5.48 -14.27
CA ALA A 8 13.33 4.66 -15.18
C ALA A 8 13.39 3.16 -14.84
N GLY A 9 13.72 2.82 -13.60
CA GLY A 9 13.58 1.47 -13.06
C GLY A 9 12.10 1.10 -12.86
N ARG A 10 11.81 -0.10 -12.31
CA ARG A 10 10.45 -0.61 -12.16
C ARG A 10 9.52 0.36 -11.42
N VAL A 11 9.96 0.95 -10.29
CA VAL A 11 9.14 1.90 -9.53
C VAL A 11 8.78 3.12 -10.37
N GLY A 12 9.77 3.75 -11.03
CA GLY A 12 9.52 4.94 -11.85
C GLY A 12 8.66 4.65 -13.08
N THR A 13 8.87 3.51 -13.76
CA THR A 13 8.06 3.11 -14.93
C THR A 13 6.62 2.75 -14.53
N ASP A 14 6.40 2.08 -13.41
CA ASP A 14 5.05 1.74 -12.93
C ASP A 14 4.32 2.99 -12.44
N LEU A 15 5.02 3.93 -11.79
CA LEU A 15 4.48 5.23 -11.43
C LEU A 15 4.10 6.04 -12.68
N ALA A 16 4.98 6.06 -13.69
CA ALA A 16 4.73 6.76 -14.95
C ALA A 16 3.49 6.19 -15.68
N LYS A 17 3.34 4.87 -15.74
CA LYS A 17 2.15 4.21 -16.31
C LYS A 17 0.87 4.62 -15.59
N ALA A 18 0.88 4.61 -14.25
CA ALA A 18 -0.29 4.98 -13.46
C ALA A 18 -0.71 6.43 -13.73
N LEU A 19 0.26 7.37 -13.72
CA LEU A 19 0.00 8.78 -13.97
C LEU A 19 -0.44 9.07 -15.42
N ARG A 20 0.11 8.32 -16.40
CA ARG A 20 -0.35 8.43 -17.81
C ARG A 20 -1.78 7.92 -18.00
N ALA A 21 -2.18 6.89 -17.28
CA ALA A 21 -3.57 6.43 -17.30
C ALA A 21 -4.57 7.49 -16.81
N GLU A 22 -4.09 8.53 -16.13
CA GLU A 22 -4.83 9.69 -15.63
C GLU A 22 -4.60 10.95 -16.48
N ASP A 23 -4.08 10.80 -17.71
CA ASP A 23 -3.76 11.90 -18.65
C ASP A 23 -2.77 12.94 -18.09
N MET A 24 -1.91 12.56 -17.14
CA MET A 24 -0.85 13.44 -16.64
C MET A 24 0.31 13.54 -17.63
N ASP A 25 0.95 14.72 -17.70
CA ASP A 25 2.16 14.95 -18.49
C ASP A 25 3.39 14.49 -17.69
N VAL A 26 4.00 13.37 -18.10
CA VAL A 26 5.08 12.69 -17.38
C VAL A 26 6.38 12.69 -18.17
N VAL A 27 7.47 13.04 -17.49
CA VAL A 27 8.83 12.96 -18.02
C VAL A 27 9.65 12.00 -17.14
N LEU A 28 10.27 11.00 -17.74
CA LEU A 28 11.21 10.09 -17.08
C LEU A 28 12.65 10.50 -17.39
N VAL A 29 13.53 10.51 -16.38
CA VAL A 29 14.96 10.77 -16.54
C VAL A 29 15.76 9.64 -15.91
N ASP A 30 16.67 9.01 -16.65
CA ASP A 30 17.58 7.98 -16.12
C ASP A 30 18.94 8.01 -16.82
N SER A 31 19.98 7.72 -16.06
CA SER A 31 21.36 7.62 -16.57
C SER A 31 21.70 6.23 -17.15
N ASP A 32 20.89 5.20 -16.89
CA ASP A 32 21.07 3.87 -17.45
C ASP A 32 20.39 3.78 -18.83
N SER A 33 21.21 3.59 -19.87
CA SER A 33 20.73 3.46 -21.25
C SER A 33 19.77 2.29 -21.47
N ARG A 34 19.89 1.22 -20.69
CA ARG A 34 18.98 0.05 -20.76
C ARG A 34 17.62 0.38 -20.17
N ALA A 35 17.60 1.06 -19.02
CA ALA A 35 16.36 1.53 -18.39
C ALA A 35 15.61 2.51 -19.30
N VAL A 36 16.34 3.47 -19.89
CA VAL A 36 15.81 4.42 -20.89
C VAL A 36 15.18 3.69 -22.07
N LYS A 37 15.91 2.72 -22.67
CA LYS A 37 15.42 1.95 -23.81
C LYS A 37 14.14 1.16 -23.49
N ASN A 38 14.09 0.55 -22.32
CA ASN A 38 12.89 -0.20 -21.86
C ASN A 38 11.70 0.74 -21.63
N ALA A 39 11.94 1.96 -21.17
CA ALA A 39 10.90 2.94 -20.94
C ALA A 39 10.38 3.63 -22.22
N GLN A 40 11.06 3.54 -23.35
CA GLN A 40 10.63 4.13 -24.64
C GLN A 40 9.29 3.58 -25.17
N ASN A 41 8.87 2.39 -24.69
CA ASN A 41 7.57 1.81 -25.06
C ASN A 41 6.40 2.44 -24.26
N LEU A 42 6.69 3.30 -23.29
CA LEU A 42 5.68 4.04 -22.54
C LEU A 42 5.33 5.32 -23.31
N ASP A 43 4.09 5.72 -23.24
CA ASP A 43 3.65 7.01 -23.82
C ASP A 43 4.04 8.19 -22.92
N VAL A 44 5.37 8.36 -22.72
CA VAL A 44 5.99 9.43 -21.90
C VAL A 44 7.27 9.93 -22.55
N LEU A 45 7.65 11.16 -22.25
CA LEU A 45 8.97 11.66 -22.64
C LEU A 45 10.04 10.98 -21.77
N VAL A 46 11.03 10.34 -22.40
CA VAL A 46 12.14 9.68 -21.69
C VAL A 46 13.45 10.37 -22.07
N ILE A 47 14.18 10.88 -21.08
CA ILE A 47 15.45 11.58 -21.22
C ILE A 47 16.58 10.70 -20.66
N HIS A 48 17.60 10.48 -21.48
CA HIS A 48 18.84 9.84 -21.04
C HIS A 48 19.77 10.89 -20.40
N GLY A 49 20.05 10.73 -19.12
CA GLY A 49 20.95 11.65 -18.40
C GLY A 49 20.94 11.49 -16.89
N ASP A 50 21.85 12.21 -16.25
CA ASP A 50 21.94 12.23 -14.78
C ASP A 50 21.01 13.31 -14.22
N LEU A 51 20.01 12.87 -13.42
CA LEU A 51 19.04 13.76 -12.79
C LEU A 51 19.67 14.67 -11.70
N THR A 52 20.92 14.45 -11.34
CA THR A 52 21.69 15.34 -10.47
C THR A 52 22.43 16.43 -11.24
N THR A 53 22.04 16.69 -12.49
CA THR A 53 22.59 17.78 -13.30
C THR A 53 21.51 18.79 -13.69
N ARG A 54 21.79 20.08 -13.58
CA ARG A 54 20.82 21.14 -13.94
C ARG A 54 20.40 21.07 -15.40
N GLU A 55 21.36 20.75 -16.30
CA GLU A 55 21.10 20.62 -17.74
C GLU A 55 19.93 19.65 -18.00
N LYS A 56 19.95 18.46 -17.36
CA LYS A 56 18.92 17.46 -17.57
C LYS A 56 17.59 17.81 -16.88
N LEU A 57 17.63 18.51 -15.77
CA LEU A 57 16.43 19.06 -15.14
C LEU A 57 15.77 20.14 -16.02
N TYR A 58 16.57 20.97 -16.67
CA TYR A 58 16.05 21.97 -17.62
C TYR A 58 15.48 21.31 -18.89
N GLU A 59 16.18 20.32 -19.45
CA GLU A 59 15.67 19.52 -20.58
C GLU A 59 14.34 18.83 -20.23
N ALA A 60 14.18 18.35 -18.99
CA ALA A 60 12.94 17.75 -18.49
C ALA A 60 11.80 18.77 -18.26
N GLY A 61 12.11 20.07 -18.30
CA GLY A 61 11.14 21.14 -18.12
C GLY A 61 10.82 21.45 -16.66
N ILE A 62 11.82 21.43 -15.78
CA ILE A 62 11.65 21.63 -14.34
C ILE A 62 10.93 22.96 -14.01
N GLY A 63 11.15 24.03 -14.79
CA GLY A 63 10.55 25.34 -14.56
C GLY A 63 9.03 25.40 -14.70
N ILE A 64 8.41 24.44 -15.40
CA ILE A 64 6.95 24.32 -15.56
C ILE A 64 6.39 23.10 -14.85
N SER A 65 7.21 22.38 -14.11
CA SER A 65 6.81 21.17 -13.40
C SER A 65 6.23 21.52 -12.04
N THR A 66 5.22 20.78 -11.62
CA THR A 66 4.56 20.94 -10.32
C THR A 66 4.98 19.88 -9.33
N VAL A 67 5.50 18.74 -9.82
CA VAL A 67 5.95 17.60 -9.01
C VAL A 67 7.27 17.06 -9.54
N PHE A 68 8.17 16.78 -8.63
CA PHE A 68 9.42 16.05 -8.87
C PHE A 68 9.49 14.82 -7.97
N VAL A 69 9.70 13.65 -8.55
CA VAL A 69 9.83 12.38 -7.83
C VAL A 69 11.21 11.80 -8.06
N ALA A 70 12.01 11.61 -7.03
CA ALA A 70 13.27 10.90 -7.09
C ALA A 70 13.08 9.44 -6.62
N ALA A 71 13.16 8.48 -7.56
CA ALA A 71 12.86 7.08 -7.36
C ALA A 71 13.97 6.12 -7.80
N THR A 72 15.22 6.57 -7.82
CA THR A 72 16.38 5.71 -8.15
C THR A 72 16.70 4.71 -7.04
N ASN A 73 17.74 3.90 -7.24
CA ASN A 73 18.19 2.92 -6.26
C ASN A 73 19.21 3.48 -5.22
N SER A 74 19.54 4.77 -5.27
CA SER A 74 20.44 5.42 -4.29
C SER A 74 19.69 6.51 -3.54
N ASP A 75 19.67 6.40 -2.21
CA ASP A 75 19.02 7.36 -1.31
C ASP A 75 19.71 8.73 -1.42
N GLU A 76 21.05 8.75 -1.47
CA GLU A 76 21.86 9.97 -1.56
C GLU A 76 21.60 10.71 -2.89
N ARG A 77 21.53 9.96 -4.01
CA ARG A 77 21.18 10.55 -5.32
C ARG A 77 19.76 11.11 -5.33
N ASN A 78 18.83 10.41 -4.71
CA ASN A 78 17.44 10.87 -4.63
C ASN A 78 17.33 12.17 -3.83
N LEU A 79 18.00 12.26 -2.69
CA LEU A 79 18.03 13.47 -1.87
C LEU A 79 18.71 14.64 -2.59
N LEU A 80 19.88 14.40 -3.20
CA LEU A 80 20.59 15.41 -3.98
C LEU A 80 19.75 15.89 -5.16
N ALA A 81 19.07 14.99 -5.86
CA ALA A 81 18.23 15.35 -6.99
C ALA A 81 17.02 16.21 -6.57
N CYS A 82 16.39 15.93 -5.44
CA CYS A 82 15.32 16.77 -4.89
C CYS A 82 15.82 18.18 -4.58
N ALA A 83 16.98 18.31 -3.92
CA ALA A 83 17.57 19.60 -3.61
C ALA A 83 17.90 20.42 -4.89
N LEU A 84 18.49 19.78 -5.90
CA LEU A 84 18.80 20.42 -7.17
C LEU A 84 17.55 20.77 -7.99
N ALA A 85 16.53 19.91 -7.98
CA ALA A 85 15.28 20.17 -8.68
C ALA A 85 14.57 21.40 -8.12
N GLU A 86 14.47 21.53 -6.78
CA GLU A 86 13.90 22.71 -6.14
C GLU A 86 14.66 23.99 -6.50
N HIS A 87 16.01 23.92 -6.46
CA HIS A 87 16.86 25.05 -6.84
C HIS A 87 16.66 25.45 -8.30
N ALA A 88 16.69 24.47 -9.21
CA ALA A 88 16.51 24.71 -10.64
C ALA A 88 15.10 25.22 -10.97
N HIS A 89 14.09 24.72 -10.26
CA HIS A 89 12.71 25.20 -10.38
C HIS A 89 12.61 26.66 -9.96
N SER A 90 13.10 27.01 -8.77
CA SER A 90 13.06 28.38 -8.22
C SER A 90 13.78 29.41 -9.11
N GLU A 91 14.84 29.01 -9.79
CA GLU A 91 15.60 29.90 -10.71
C GLU A 91 14.78 30.29 -11.96
N ILE A 92 13.92 29.39 -12.48
CA ILE A 92 13.25 29.57 -13.77
C ILE A 92 11.79 29.94 -13.63
N ALA A 93 11.10 29.37 -12.64
CA ALA A 93 9.64 29.46 -12.53
C ALA A 93 9.12 30.85 -12.12
N GLY A 94 10.00 31.71 -11.57
CA GLY A 94 9.66 33.08 -11.17
C GLY A 94 8.96 33.15 -9.79
N GLU A 95 8.83 34.38 -9.27
CA GLU A 95 8.35 34.62 -7.90
C GLU A 95 6.89 34.20 -7.63
N ASN A 96 6.08 34.07 -8.67
CA ASN A 96 4.65 33.73 -8.56
C ASN A 96 4.33 32.26 -8.94
N ALA A 97 5.35 31.42 -9.13
CA ALA A 97 5.14 30.02 -9.48
C ALA A 97 4.66 29.21 -8.27
N GLU A 98 3.86 28.19 -8.55
CA GLU A 98 3.51 27.21 -7.50
C GLU A 98 4.77 26.49 -7.00
N PRO A 99 4.92 26.28 -5.69
CA PRO A 99 6.04 25.54 -5.14
C PRO A 99 6.12 24.12 -5.72
N LEU A 100 7.32 23.66 -6.06
CA LEU A 100 7.55 22.30 -6.52
C LEU A 100 7.26 21.31 -5.38
N LEU A 101 6.43 20.30 -5.63
CA LEU A 101 6.26 19.17 -4.71
C LEU A 101 7.37 18.16 -4.96
N SER A 102 8.30 18.00 -4.03
CA SER A 102 9.39 17.04 -4.13
C SER A 102 9.12 15.79 -3.28
N ILE A 103 9.18 14.62 -3.93
CA ILE A 103 8.96 13.30 -3.32
C ILE A 103 10.24 12.48 -3.47
N CYS A 104 10.79 12.00 -2.37
CA CYS A 104 12.04 11.28 -2.33
C CYS A 104 11.82 9.84 -1.84
N ARG A 105 12.19 8.86 -2.66
CA ARG A 105 12.24 7.48 -2.23
C ARG A 105 13.52 7.22 -1.45
N VAL A 106 13.38 6.62 -0.25
CA VAL A 106 14.52 6.18 0.57
C VAL A 106 14.31 4.75 1.06
N ARG A 107 15.42 4.06 1.30
CA ARG A 107 15.46 2.72 1.90
C ARG A 107 15.98 2.75 3.34
N GLY A 108 16.81 3.73 3.66
CA GLY A 108 17.36 3.91 4.99
C GLY A 108 16.31 4.44 5.98
N MET A 109 16.18 3.77 7.13
CA MET A 109 15.22 4.19 8.18
C MET A 109 15.61 5.50 8.86
N ASN A 110 16.90 5.80 8.93
CA ASN A 110 17.42 7.07 9.45
C ASN A 110 16.83 8.30 8.72
N PHE A 111 16.54 8.18 7.44
CA PHE A 111 15.94 9.28 6.67
C PHE A 111 14.46 9.53 7.04
N LEU A 112 13.74 8.54 7.56
CA LEU A 112 12.39 8.78 8.10
C LEU A 112 12.43 9.57 9.41
N GLU A 113 13.40 9.31 10.28
CA GLU A 113 13.61 10.08 11.50
C GLU A 113 13.97 11.53 11.17
N GLU A 114 14.88 11.74 10.22
CA GLU A 114 15.25 13.07 9.72
C GLU A 114 14.05 13.81 9.10
N GLN A 115 13.17 13.11 8.39
CA GLN A 115 11.92 13.68 7.86
C GLN A 115 10.98 14.13 8.98
N ASN A 116 10.78 13.28 9.98
CA ASN A 116 9.88 13.58 11.10
C ASN A 116 10.36 14.77 11.94
N ASN A 117 11.68 14.98 12.02
CA ASN A 117 12.30 16.13 12.66
C ASN A 117 12.33 17.39 11.77
N GLY A 118 11.90 17.29 10.51
CA GLY A 118 11.85 18.41 9.56
C GLY A 118 13.19 18.71 8.84
N HIS A 119 14.29 18.06 9.23
CA HIS A 119 15.64 18.36 8.72
C HIS A 119 15.74 18.16 7.20
N LEU A 120 15.16 17.09 6.63
CA LEU A 120 15.21 16.86 5.18
C LEU A 120 14.51 17.94 4.38
N ARG A 121 13.48 18.56 4.93
CA ARG A 121 12.81 19.71 4.31
C ARG A 121 13.70 20.94 4.27
N GLU A 122 14.52 21.12 5.28
CA GLU A 122 15.41 22.30 5.38
C GLU A 122 16.55 22.25 4.34
N TRP A 123 17.32 21.16 4.32
CA TRP A 123 18.53 21.10 3.47
C TRP A 123 18.33 20.41 2.13
N ALA A 124 17.56 19.32 2.06
CA ALA A 124 17.31 18.56 0.82
C ALA A 124 16.04 19.01 0.09
N LYS A 125 15.28 19.96 0.64
CA LYS A 125 14.03 20.47 0.07
C LYS A 125 13.02 19.38 -0.25
N VAL A 126 13.05 18.28 0.49
CA VAL A 126 12.13 17.14 0.32
C VAL A 126 10.84 17.43 1.08
N ASN A 127 9.71 17.41 0.36
CA ASN A 127 8.40 17.56 0.99
C ASN A 127 7.93 16.22 1.60
N HIS A 128 8.14 15.11 0.88
CA HIS A 128 7.74 13.78 1.34
C HIS A 128 8.82 12.74 1.09
N VAL A 129 9.15 12.00 2.14
CA VAL A 129 10.00 10.81 2.05
C VAL A 129 9.12 9.58 1.96
N ILE A 130 9.38 8.73 0.99
CA ILE A 130 8.69 7.45 0.81
C ILE A 130 9.64 6.31 1.15
N ASN A 131 9.41 5.68 2.29
CA ASN A 131 9.99 4.38 2.61
C ASN A 131 8.90 3.31 2.47
N PRO A 132 9.02 2.39 1.51
CA PRO A 132 7.98 1.40 1.27
C PRO A 132 7.89 0.32 2.36
N LEU A 133 8.86 0.25 3.27
CA LEU A 133 8.96 -0.85 4.23
C LEU A 133 7.80 -0.84 5.23
N GLU A 134 7.48 0.31 5.82
CA GLU A 134 6.40 0.43 6.80
C GLU A 134 5.05 0.00 6.22
N GLY A 135 4.68 0.53 5.05
CA GLY A 135 3.44 0.14 4.39
C GLY A 135 3.43 -1.34 3.97
N ALA A 136 4.59 -1.89 3.59
CA ALA A 136 4.69 -3.30 3.25
C ALA A 136 4.52 -4.21 4.48
N ILE A 137 5.07 -3.84 5.64
CA ILE A 137 4.90 -4.58 6.90
C ILE A 137 3.44 -4.53 7.35
N GLN A 138 2.78 -3.37 7.29
CA GLN A 138 1.35 -3.27 7.61
C GLN A 138 0.48 -4.16 6.71
N ARG A 139 0.76 -4.20 5.40
CA ARG A 139 0.08 -5.12 4.47
C ARG A 139 0.34 -6.57 4.82
N LEU A 140 1.60 -6.93 5.10
CA LEU A 140 1.98 -8.29 5.50
C LEU A 140 1.25 -8.72 6.78
N HIS A 141 1.29 -7.90 7.83
CA HIS A 141 0.62 -8.16 9.09
C HIS A 141 -0.89 -8.37 8.91
N SER A 142 -1.53 -7.48 8.15
CA SER A 142 -2.98 -7.55 7.91
C SER A 142 -3.35 -8.74 7.03
N GLY A 143 -2.56 -9.04 5.99
CA GLY A 143 -2.79 -10.16 5.08
C GLY A 143 -2.60 -11.53 5.71
N LEU A 144 -1.71 -11.65 6.70
CA LEU A 144 -1.48 -12.90 7.43
C LEU A 144 -2.61 -13.27 8.39
N ARG A 145 -3.64 -12.44 8.53
CA ARG A 145 -4.83 -12.78 9.33
C ARG A 145 -5.73 -13.83 8.69
N SER A 146 -5.65 -14.02 7.37
CA SER A 146 -6.37 -15.09 6.67
C SER A 146 -5.66 -15.53 5.40
N SER A 147 -5.67 -16.84 5.13
CA SER A 147 -5.14 -17.41 3.88
C SER A 147 -5.99 -17.12 2.64
N SER A 148 -7.23 -16.65 2.81
CA SER A 148 -8.17 -16.36 1.72
C SER A 148 -8.12 -14.90 1.25
N ILE A 149 -7.33 -14.06 1.89
CA ILE A 149 -7.15 -12.66 1.49
C ILE A 149 -6.01 -12.56 0.48
N GLU A 150 -6.31 -12.02 -0.70
CA GLU A 150 -5.29 -11.85 -1.75
C GLU A 150 -4.49 -10.56 -1.57
N GLU A 151 -5.13 -9.49 -1.10
CA GLU A 151 -4.49 -8.20 -0.86
C GLU A 151 -5.21 -7.44 0.26
N VAL A 152 -4.45 -6.66 1.02
CA VAL A 152 -4.97 -5.72 2.02
C VAL A 152 -4.35 -4.36 1.79
N ILE A 153 -5.18 -3.36 1.58
CA ILE A 153 -4.76 -1.98 1.39
C ILE A 153 -5.24 -1.15 2.59
N PRO A 154 -4.33 -0.70 3.47
CA PRO A 154 -4.70 0.11 4.62
C PRO A 154 -4.99 1.57 4.24
N PHE A 155 -6.01 2.15 4.86
CA PHE A 155 -6.36 3.57 4.82
C PHE A 155 -6.37 4.15 6.25
N GLY A 156 -5.20 4.45 6.79
CA GLY A 156 -5.04 4.84 8.19
C GLY A 156 -4.95 3.61 9.11
N HIS A 157 -5.32 3.78 10.37
CA HIS A 157 -5.12 2.73 11.38
C HIS A 157 -6.20 1.64 11.38
N ASP A 158 -7.43 1.97 10.99
CA ASP A 158 -8.61 1.15 11.23
C ASP A 158 -9.47 0.89 10.00
N ALA A 159 -9.13 1.44 8.85
CA ALA A 159 -9.82 1.24 7.58
C ALA A 159 -8.98 0.42 6.60
N PHE A 160 -9.60 -0.54 5.93
CA PHE A 160 -8.95 -1.46 5.01
C PHE A 160 -9.80 -1.73 3.78
N ILE A 161 -9.15 -1.89 2.65
CA ILE A 161 -9.73 -2.56 1.48
C ILE A 161 -9.12 -3.95 1.42
N ILE A 162 -9.99 -4.96 1.32
CA ILE A 162 -9.60 -6.36 1.21
C ILE A 162 -9.97 -6.84 -0.18
N GLU A 163 -9.02 -7.42 -0.90
CA GLU A 163 -9.30 -8.09 -2.18
C GLU A 163 -9.37 -9.61 -1.98
N LEU A 164 -10.42 -10.22 -2.48
CA LEU A 164 -10.68 -11.66 -2.42
C LEU A 164 -11.58 -12.11 -3.58
N ASP A 165 -11.59 -13.41 -3.84
CA ASP A 165 -12.50 -14.00 -4.81
C ASP A 165 -13.83 -14.41 -4.15
N VAL A 166 -14.92 -14.37 -4.90
CA VAL A 166 -16.22 -14.94 -4.49
C VAL A 166 -16.21 -16.44 -4.77
N THR A 167 -16.40 -17.26 -3.74
CA THR A 167 -16.41 -18.73 -3.93
C THR A 167 -17.79 -19.29 -4.23
N ASN A 168 -17.84 -20.54 -4.69
CA ASN A 168 -19.09 -21.29 -4.86
C ASN A 168 -19.86 -21.50 -3.54
N GLN A 169 -19.20 -21.34 -2.38
CA GLN A 169 -19.81 -21.49 -1.06
C GLN A 169 -20.52 -20.22 -0.58
N ALA A 170 -20.36 -19.11 -1.29
CA ALA A 170 -21.00 -17.83 -0.97
C ALA A 170 -22.51 -17.82 -1.30
N LYS A 171 -23.26 -18.81 -0.84
CA LYS A 171 -24.67 -19.05 -1.19
C LYS A 171 -25.61 -17.89 -0.89
N SER A 172 -25.24 -17.02 0.05
CA SER A 172 -26.03 -15.83 0.43
C SER A 172 -25.85 -14.64 -0.52
N VAL A 173 -24.90 -14.71 -1.46
CA VAL A 173 -24.58 -13.59 -2.35
C VAL A 173 -24.50 -13.95 -3.83
N VAL A 174 -24.12 -15.20 -4.16
CA VAL A 174 -24.03 -15.62 -5.57
C VAL A 174 -25.41 -15.74 -6.21
N PHE A 175 -25.50 -15.32 -7.47
CA PHE A 175 -26.73 -15.33 -8.28
C PHE A 175 -27.85 -14.48 -7.70
N GLN A 176 -27.51 -13.50 -6.85
CA GLN A 176 -28.41 -12.47 -6.32
C GLN A 176 -27.82 -11.11 -6.63
N THR A 177 -28.67 -10.08 -6.74
CA THR A 177 -28.21 -8.71 -6.78
C THR A 177 -27.65 -8.29 -5.42
N LEU A 178 -26.71 -7.34 -5.41
CA LEU A 178 -26.14 -6.83 -4.15
C LEU A 178 -27.24 -6.27 -3.21
N ARG A 179 -28.31 -5.71 -3.79
CA ARG A 179 -29.48 -5.20 -3.06
C ARG A 179 -30.26 -6.34 -2.39
N GLU A 180 -30.53 -7.41 -3.13
CA GLU A 180 -31.22 -8.59 -2.59
C GLU A 180 -30.40 -9.25 -1.49
N ALA A 181 -29.11 -9.52 -1.76
CA ALA A 181 -28.19 -10.09 -0.78
C ALA A 181 -28.11 -9.24 0.51
N SER A 182 -28.13 -7.90 0.39
CA SER A 182 -28.09 -7.00 1.55
C SER A 182 -29.28 -7.16 2.48
N ASN A 183 -30.46 -7.57 1.98
CA ASN A 183 -31.66 -7.76 2.80
C ASN A 183 -31.60 -9.05 3.65
N HIS A 184 -30.79 -10.02 3.26
CA HIS A 184 -30.70 -11.33 3.92
C HIS A 184 -29.46 -11.48 4.81
N ILE A 185 -28.46 -10.59 4.66
CA ILE A 185 -27.21 -10.64 5.42
C ILE A 185 -27.34 -9.81 6.69
N GLU A 186 -27.14 -10.44 7.83
CA GLU A 186 -27.13 -9.77 9.13
C GLU A 186 -26.07 -8.65 9.15
N GLY A 187 -26.48 -7.45 9.52
CA GLY A 187 -25.62 -6.24 9.46
C GLY A 187 -25.39 -5.69 8.05
N GLY A 188 -26.16 -6.17 7.05
CA GLY A 188 -26.14 -5.71 5.66
C GLY A 188 -24.94 -6.20 4.86
N MET A 189 -24.99 -6.00 3.54
CA MET A 189 -23.90 -6.34 2.63
C MET A 189 -22.67 -5.46 2.92
N PRO A 190 -21.44 -6.03 2.98
CA PRO A 190 -20.23 -5.24 2.98
C PRO A 190 -20.13 -4.39 1.70
N LEU A 191 -19.55 -3.21 1.80
CA LEU A 191 -19.44 -2.31 0.66
C LEU A 191 -18.35 -2.81 -0.32
N ILE A 192 -18.76 -3.22 -1.51
CA ILE A 192 -17.86 -3.57 -2.60
C ILE A 192 -17.51 -2.29 -3.37
N VAL A 193 -16.22 -1.98 -3.45
CA VAL A 193 -15.68 -0.76 -4.07
C VAL A 193 -15.01 -1.02 -5.43
N GLY A 194 -14.82 -2.27 -5.77
CA GLY A 194 -14.28 -2.70 -7.05
C GLY A 194 -14.62 -4.16 -7.34
N LEU A 195 -14.79 -4.49 -8.61
CA LEU A 195 -15.08 -5.83 -9.08
C LEU A 195 -14.39 -6.09 -10.41
N LYS A 196 -13.82 -7.28 -10.54
CA LYS A 196 -13.25 -7.80 -11.78
C LYS A 196 -13.80 -9.18 -12.07
N ARG A 197 -14.46 -9.34 -13.21
CA ARG A 197 -14.87 -10.62 -13.77
C ARG A 197 -13.94 -11.00 -14.91
N GLU A 198 -13.64 -12.28 -15.05
CA GLU A 198 -12.78 -12.77 -16.13
C GLU A 198 -13.36 -12.39 -17.52
N GLY A 199 -12.51 -11.85 -18.40
CA GLY A 199 -12.93 -11.38 -19.72
C GLY A 199 -13.63 -10.01 -19.75
N GLU A 200 -14.04 -9.45 -18.62
CA GLU A 200 -14.74 -8.16 -18.54
C GLU A 200 -13.84 -7.02 -18.05
N ARG A 201 -14.27 -5.78 -18.20
CA ARG A 201 -13.61 -4.60 -17.59
C ARG A 201 -13.93 -4.55 -16.09
N SER A 202 -12.98 -4.04 -15.32
CA SER A 202 -13.23 -3.76 -13.90
C SER A 202 -14.27 -2.64 -13.74
N ILE A 203 -15.14 -2.78 -12.77
CA ILE A 203 -16.21 -1.82 -12.47
C ILE A 203 -16.30 -1.54 -10.98
N VAL A 204 -16.93 -0.43 -10.64
CA VAL A 204 -17.49 -0.19 -9.29
C VAL A 204 -18.96 -0.63 -9.34
N PRO A 205 -19.34 -1.77 -8.70
CA PRO A 205 -20.66 -2.33 -8.86
C PRO A 205 -21.74 -1.49 -8.16
N ASP A 206 -22.91 -1.43 -8.76
CA ASP A 206 -24.12 -0.83 -8.15
C ASP A 206 -24.94 -1.89 -7.39
N GLY A 207 -26.07 -1.48 -6.81
CA GLY A 207 -26.94 -2.38 -6.03
C GLY A 207 -27.64 -3.46 -6.85
N ASP A 208 -27.77 -3.28 -8.16
CA ASP A 208 -28.46 -4.21 -9.07
C ASP A 208 -27.49 -5.18 -9.73
N PHE A 209 -26.18 -5.07 -9.44
CA PHE A 209 -25.17 -5.97 -9.94
C PHE A 209 -25.27 -7.35 -9.27
N MET A 210 -25.19 -8.41 -10.08
CA MET A 210 -25.26 -9.81 -9.62
C MET A 210 -23.87 -10.42 -9.54
N LEU A 211 -23.50 -10.93 -8.34
CA LEU A 211 -22.25 -11.67 -8.15
C LEU A 211 -22.34 -13.10 -8.65
N VAL A 212 -21.24 -13.59 -9.20
CA VAL A 212 -21.07 -14.98 -9.58
C VAL A 212 -19.77 -15.55 -8.99
N PRO A 213 -19.63 -16.87 -8.88
CA PRO A 213 -18.38 -17.48 -8.42
C PRO A 213 -17.19 -17.07 -9.31
N ASN A 214 -16.02 -16.91 -8.68
CA ASN A 214 -14.77 -16.42 -9.26
C ASN A 214 -14.77 -14.93 -9.64
N ASP A 215 -15.81 -14.15 -9.29
CA ASP A 215 -15.69 -12.71 -9.30
C ASP A 215 -14.64 -12.28 -8.27
N ARG A 216 -13.69 -11.45 -8.68
CA ARG A 216 -12.72 -10.83 -7.78
C ARG A 216 -13.27 -9.51 -7.31
N ILE A 217 -13.33 -9.31 -6.01
CA ILE A 217 -13.95 -8.14 -5.38
C ILE A 217 -12.98 -7.43 -4.44
N ALA A 218 -13.14 -6.12 -4.34
CA ALA A 218 -12.51 -5.27 -3.32
C ALA A 218 -13.59 -4.79 -2.35
N VAL A 219 -13.41 -5.09 -1.08
CA VAL A 219 -14.38 -4.83 -0.02
C VAL A 219 -13.83 -3.81 0.98
N ALA A 220 -14.58 -2.75 1.24
CA ALA A 220 -14.25 -1.76 2.25
C ALA A 220 -14.71 -2.23 3.64
N THR A 221 -13.81 -2.15 4.63
CA THR A 221 -14.10 -2.52 6.01
C THR A 221 -13.36 -1.66 7.03
N THR A 222 -13.91 -1.56 8.24
CA THR A 222 -13.28 -0.93 9.39
C THR A 222 -13.00 -1.96 10.47
N GLY A 223 -11.80 -1.91 11.04
CA GLY A 223 -11.34 -2.83 12.06
C GLY A 223 -11.05 -4.24 11.54
N LEU A 224 -9.98 -4.83 12.02
CA LEU A 224 -9.53 -6.17 11.63
C LEU A 224 -10.54 -7.29 12.04
N ALA A 225 -11.34 -7.05 13.10
CA ALA A 225 -12.39 -7.98 13.54
C ALA A 225 -13.48 -8.23 12.47
N SER A 226 -13.65 -7.30 11.53
CA SER A 226 -14.63 -7.46 10.44
C SER A 226 -14.19 -8.43 9.34
N PHE A 227 -12.91 -8.83 9.31
CA PHE A 227 -12.36 -9.69 8.25
C PHE A 227 -13.07 -11.05 8.22
N ASN A 228 -13.21 -11.72 9.35
CA ASN A 228 -13.88 -13.02 9.43
C ASN A 228 -15.33 -12.98 8.91
N ARG A 229 -16.07 -11.90 9.23
CA ARG A 229 -17.42 -11.72 8.71
C ARG A 229 -17.44 -11.59 7.19
N ILE A 230 -16.50 -10.83 6.61
CA ILE A 230 -16.38 -10.66 5.15
C ILE A 230 -16.05 -12.00 4.49
N LEU A 231 -15.06 -12.72 5.01
CA LEU A 231 -14.67 -14.03 4.51
C LEU A 231 -15.86 -15.00 4.47
N ASN A 232 -16.60 -15.12 5.57
CA ASN A 232 -17.78 -15.99 5.65
C ASN A 232 -18.88 -15.61 4.63
N ILE A 233 -19.15 -14.30 4.43
CA ILE A 233 -20.14 -13.83 3.46
C ILE A 233 -19.78 -14.27 2.04
N PHE A 234 -18.48 -14.18 1.68
CA PHE A 234 -18.02 -14.54 0.33
C PHE A 234 -17.57 -16.00 0.19
N GLY A 235 -17.92 -16.84 1.20
CA GLY A 235 -17.79 -18.30 1.15
C GLY A 235 -16.41 -18.84 1.46
N HIS A 236 -15.59 -18.06 2.15
CA HIS A 236 -14.31 -18.51 2.67
C HIS A 236 -14.42 -18.97 4.11
N GLU A 237 -13.62 -19.96 4.48
CA GLU A 237 -13.48 -20.35 5.87
C GLU A 237 -12.74 -19.28 6.66
N ALA A 238 -13.41 -18.71 7.65
CA ALA A 238 -12.76 -17.80 8.58
C ALA A 238 -12.15 -18.62 9.71
N THR A 239 -10.83 -18.58 9.81
CA THR A 239 -10.11 -19.17 10.94
C THR A 239 -9.91 -18.12 12.02
N ASP A 240 -10.14 -18.48 13.28
CA ASP A 240 -9.87 -17.58 14.39
C ASP A 240 -8.38 -17.20 14.44
N PHE A 241 -8.14 -15.90 14.51
CA PHE A 241 -6.79 -15.40 14.67
C PHE A 241 -6.46 -15.34 16.16
N PRO A 242 -5.36 -15.96 16.61
CA PRO A 242 -4.98 -15.96 18.02
C PRO A 242 -4.80 -14.54 18.57
N VAL A 243 -5.26 -14.28 19.79
CA VAL A 243 -5.12 -12.95 20.44
C VAL A 243 -3.64 -12.59 20.64
N ASN A 244 -2.82 -13.58 21.03
CA ASN A 244 -1.37 -13.44 21.20
C ASN A 244 -0.68 -14.49 20.33
N PRO A 245 -0.52 -14.26 19.02
CA PRO A 245 0.04 -15.27 18.14
C PRO A 245 1.53 -15.54 18.46
N LYS A 246 1.96 -16.79 18.28
CA LYS A 246 3.37 -17.13 18.22
C LYS A 246 3.85 -16.88 16.79
N VAL A 247 4.86 -16.05 16.63
CA VAL A 247 5.39 -15.64 15.33
C VAL A 247 6.86 -15.97 15.22
N ALA A 248 7.22 -16.74 14.22
CA ALA A 248 8.61 -16.96 13.84
C ALA A 248 9.03 -15.91 12.80
N VAL A 249 10.11 -15.20 13.04
CA VAL A 249 10.75 -14.32 12.06
C VAL A 249 12.08 -14.92 11.66
N ILE A 250 12.20 -15.31 10.40
CA ILE A 250 13.38 -15.98 9.87
C ILE A 250 14.30 -14.95 9.24
N GLY A 251 15.39 -14.62 9.95
CA GLY A 251 16.39 -13.61 9.61
C GLY A 251 16.29 -12.34 10.47
N ALA A 252 17.40 -11.99 11.13
CA ALA A 252 17.54 -10.73 11.89
C ALA A 252 18.07 -9.58 11.03
N THR A 253 17.75 -9.55 9.74
CA THR A 253 18.01 -8.40 8.86
C THR A 253 17.25 -7.17 9.37
N LYS A 254 17.58 -5.97 8.89
CA LYS A 254 16.82 -4.75 9.25
C LYS A 254 15.31 -4.90 8.99
N ILE A 255 14.95 -5.67 7.96
CA ILE A 255 13.54 -5.97 7.64
C ILE A 255 12.96 -6.93 8.68
N GLY A 256 13.67 -8.01 8.99
CA GLY A 256 13.23 -8.98 9.99
C GLY A 256 13.07 -8.36 11.38
N GLN A 257 14.01 -7.51 11.79
CA GLN A 257 13.90 -6.75 13.05
C GLN A 257 12.66 -5.88 13.08
N ARG A 258 12.32 -5.22 11.97
CA ARG A 258 11.15 -4.37 11.88
C ARG A 258 9.83 -5.16 11.86
N ILE A 259 9.82 -6.33 11.19
CA ILE A 259 8.69 -7.26 11.26
C ILE A 259 8.50 -7.77 12.69
N ALA A 260 9.59 -8.13 13.38
CA ALA A 260 9.55 -8.58 14.77
C ALA A 260 8.99 -7.49 15.71
N ASP A 261 9.45 -6.24 15.55
CA ASP A 261 8.97 -5.10 16.31
C ASP A 261 7.47 -4.84 16.12
N ASP A 262 6.98 -4.91 14.88
CA ASP A 262 5.57 -4.74 14.56
C ASP A 262 4.69 -5.82 15.23
N TRP A 263 5.10 -7.07 15.17
CA TRP A 263 4.40 -8.16 15.84
C TRP A 263 4.44 -8.04 17.37
N LEU A 264 5.59 -7.66 17.96
CA LEU A 264 5.70 -7.41 19.40
C LEU A 264 4.75 -6.29 19.86
N ASN A 265 4.66 -5.21 19.09
CA ASN A 265 3.76 -4.10 19.36
C ASN A 265 2.28 -4.50 19.27
N SER A 266 1.95 -5.55 18.52
CA SER A 266 0.61 -6.13 18.48
C SER A 266 0.31 -7.17 19.57
N GLY A 267 1.27 -7.42 20.48
CA GLY A 267 1.13 -8.35 21.60
C GLY A 267 1.52 -9.81 21.28
N ALA A 268 2.14 -10.07 20.13
CA ALA A 268 2.61 -11.40 19.77
C ALA A 268 3.81 -11.85 20.61
N LYS A 269 4.02 -13.17 20.69
CA LYS A 269 5.28 -13.77 21.11
C LYS A 269 6.12 -14.04 19.85
N VAL A 270 7.33 -13.50 19.81
CA VAL A 270 8.16 -13.53 18.61
C VAL A 270 9.43 -14.33 18.86
N THR A 271 9.73 -15.27 17.98
CA THR A 271 11.01 -15.99 17.93
C THR A 271 11.75 -15.57 16.66
N VAL A 272 12.91 -14.94 16.79
CA VAL A 272 13.76 -14.59 15.65
C VAL A 272 14.87 -15.62 15.50
N ILE A 273 15.02 -16.18 14.29
CA ILE A 273 16.06 -17.16 13.96
C ILE A 273 17.06 -16.49 13.03
N GLU A 274 18.34 -16.46 13.45
CA GLU A 274 19.40 -15.82 12.66
C GLU A 274 20.62 -16.73 12.58
N ARG A 275 21.14 -16.90 11.37
CA ARG A 275 22.32 -17.72 11.10
C ARG A 275 23.63 -17.02 11.46
N ASP A 276 23.67 -15.70 11.35
CA ASP A 276 24.83 -14.89 11.71
C ASP A 276 24.82 -14.60 13.21
N LEU A 277 25.84 -15.13 13.92
CA LEU A 277 25.93 -14.98 15.37
C LEU A 277 26.04 -13.53 15.83
N GLN A 278 26.74 -12.68 15.07
CA GLN A 278 26.90 -11.28 15.43
C GLN A 278 25.55 -10.55 15.30
N ARG A 279 24.80 -10.74 14.21
CA ARG A 279 23.46 -10.18 14.06
C ARG A 279 22.47 -10.66 15.11
N ALA A 280 22.54 -11.93 15.49
CA ALA A 280 21.72 -12.46 16.58
C ALA A 280 22.05 -11.78 17.92
N ASN A 281 23.33 -11.60 18.23
CA ASN A 281 23.78 -10.89 19.43
C ASN A 281 23.43 -9.40 19.40
N ASP A 282 23.60 -8.73 18.26
CA ASP A 282 23.25 -7.31 18.08
C ASP A 282 21.76 -7.09 18.31
N LEU A 283 20.90 -7.97 17.79
CA LEU A 283 19.47 -7.90 18.03
C LEU A 283 19.12 -8.15 19.51
N SER A 284 19.70 -9.18 20.12
CA SER A 284 19.48 -9.49 21.55
C SER A 284 19.90 -8.32 22.46
N GLY A 285 20.98 -7.62 22.11
CA GLY A 285 21.48 -6.45 22.84
C GLY A 285 20.77 -5.14 22.52
N SER A 286 19.84 -5.13 21.57
CA SER A 286 19.11 -3.94 21.12
C SER A 286 17.95 -3.59 22.03
N LYS A 287 17.32 -2.41 21.80
CA LYS A 287 16.11 -1.99 22.50
C LYS A 287 14.94 -2.98 22.35
N ILE A 288 14.79 -3.58 21.18
CA ILE A 288 13.75 -4.60 20.92
C ILE A 288 14.11 -5.92 21.63
N GLY A 289 15.42 -6.26 21.76
CA GLY A 289 15.91 -7.42 22.47
C GLY A 289 15.53 -7.45 23.94
N ALA A 290 15.29 -6.30 24.55
CA ALA A 290 14.83 -6.20 25.94
C ALA A 290 13.34 -6.57 26.13
N ASN A 291 12.57 -6.80 25.06
CA ASN A 291 11.17 -7.16 25.15
C ASN A 291 11.02 -8.62 25.65
N PRO A 292 10.28 -8.88 26.75
CA PRO A 292 10.12 -10.23 27.32
C PRO A 292 9.39 -11.22 26.39
N ASN A 293 8.71 -10.73 25.37
CA ASN A 293 8.04 -11.56 24.37
C ASN A 293 8.90 -11.84 23.14
N LEU A 294 10.17 -11.40 23.13
CA LEU A 294 11.13 -11.70 22.06
C LEU A 294 12.13 -12.75 22.53
N GLU A 295 12.28 -13.78 21.71
CA GLU A 295 13.36 -14.75 21.79
C GLU A 295 14.22 -14.67 20.52
N VAL A 296 15.53 -14.61 20.68
CA VAL A 296 16.48 -14.58 19.54
C VAL A 296 17.35 -15.83 19.60
N ILE A 297 17.30 -16.61 18.54
CA ILE A 297 17.98 -17.89 18.43
C ILE A 297 19.01 -17.83 17.30
N HIS A 298 20.27 -18.18 17.63
CA HIS A 298 21.27 -18.40 16.63
C HIS A 298 21.16 -19.81 16.07
N GLY A 299 20.88 -19.95 14.77
CA GLY A 299 20.73 -21.23 14.09
C GLY A 299 20.56 -21.11 12.59
N ASP A 300 20.82 -22.21 11.88
CA ASP A 300 20.58 -22.26 10.45
C ASP A 300 19.09 -22.38 10.16
N HIS A 301 18.54 -21.38 9.50
CA HIS A 301 17.13 -21.25 9.16
C HIS A 301 16.65 -22.23 8.07
N LEU A 302 17.52 -23.04 7.50
CA LEU A 302 17.21 -24.13 6.57
C LEU A 302 17.48 -25.53 7.16
N ASP A 303 17.97 -25.59 8.39
CA ASP A 303 18.19 -26.88 9.10
C ASP A 303 16.89 -27.30 9.81
N ARG A 304 16.27 -28.35 9.28
CA ARG A 304 14.98 -28.86 9.78
C ARG A 304 15.08 -29.37 11.24
N ASP A 305 16.19 -29.93 11.63
CA ASP A 305 16.39 -30.48 12.99
C ASP A 305 16.45 -29.32 14.00
N ILE A 306 17.21 -28.29 13.69
CA ILE A 306 17.25 -27.03 14.47
C ILE A 306 15.88 -26.41 14.58
N LEU A 307 15.18 -26.23 13.45
CA LEU A 307 13.84 -25.62 13.42
C LEU A 307 12.82 -26.45 14.23
N THR A 308 12.94 -27.76 14.26
CA THR A 308 12.09 -28.63 15.08
C THR A 308 12.41 -28.49 16.57
N GLU A 309 13.69 -28.44 16.94
CA GLU A 309 14.12 -28.24 18.32
C GLU A 309 13.65 -26.91 18.89
N ILE A 310 13.64 -25.85 18.08
CA ILE A 310 13.13 -24.52 18.42
C ILE A 310 11.60 -24.52 18.54
N GLY A 311 10.90 -25.53 18.02
CA GLY A 311 9.45 -25.62 18.04
C GLY A 311 8.76 -24.75 16.97
N ILE A 312 9.40 -24.58 15.80
CA ILE A 312 8.79 -23.84 14.69
C ILE A 312 7.41 -24.37 14.26
N PRO A 313 7.17 -25.70 14.24
CA PRO A 313 5.84 -26.24 13.95
C PRO A 313 4.71 -25.75 14.88
N ASP A 314 5.05 -25.28 16.07
CA ASP A 314 4.06 -24.75 17.04
C ASP A 314 3.76 -23.27 16.86
N HIS A 315 4.38 -22.60 15.88
CA HIS A 315 4.11 -21.20 15.58
C HIS A 315 2.91 -21.06 14.66
N HIS A 316 2.08 -20.04 14.92
CA HIS A 316 0.92 -19.72 14.09
C HIS A 316 1.32 -19.04 12.79
N ILE A 317 2.43 -18.31 12.80
CA ILE A 317 2.91 -17.50 11.68
C ILE A 317 4.43 -17.68 11.54
N ALA A 318 4.91 -17.75 10.30
CA ALA A 318 6.31 -17.56 9.97
C ALA A 318 6.48 -16.49 8.91
N SER A 319 7.37 -15.52 9.15
CA SER A 319 7.73 -14.47 8.19
C SER A 319 9.22 -14.54 7.88
N ALA A 320 9.60 -14.78 6.63
CA ALA A 320 10.99 -14.83 6.22
C ALA A 320 11.46 -13.48 5.66
N ALA A 321 12.60 -13.00 6.16
CA ALA A 321 13.19 -11.72 5.83
C ALA A 321 14.72 -11.81 5.69
N LEU A 322 15.17 -12.62 4.74
CA LEU A 322 16.59 -12.87 4.47
C LEU A 322 17.16 -11.85 3.47
N GLU A 323 18.44 -12.04 3.11
CA GLU A 323 19.20 -11.13 2.23
C GLU A 323 18.62 -11.01 0.81
N ASN A 324 17.96 -12.05 0.32
CA ASN A 324 17.36 -12.07 -1.01
C ASN A 324 16.04 -12.84 -1.04
N ASP A 325 15.24 -12.58 -2.07
CA ASP A 325 13.90 -13.13 -2.23
C ASP A 325 13.89 -14.66 -2.29
N LEU A 326 14.84 -15.30 -2.99
CA LEU A 326 14.87 -16.76 -3.13
C LEU A 326 15.15 -17.47 -1.81
N ALA A 327 16.09 -16.95 -1.00
CA ALA A 327 16.37 -17.48 0.33
C ALA A 327 15.15 -17.32 1.25
N SER A 328 14.48 -16.16 1.21
CA SER A 328 13.26 -15.92 1.98
C SER A 328 12.13 -16.87 1.58
N ILE A 329 11.94 -17.10 0.28
CA ILE A 329 10.95 -18.04 -0.25
C ILE A 329 11.26 -19.46 0.25
N ALA A 330 12.52 -19.91 0.13
CA ALA A 330 12.92 -21.25 0.59
C ALA A 330 12.65 -21.46 2.08
N ALA A 331 13.01 -20.48 2.93
CA ALA A 331 12.79 -20.56 4.37
C ALA A 331 11.29 -20.55 4.73
N ALA A 332 10.47 -19.73 4.06
CA ALA A 332 9.05 -19.69 4.29
C ALA A 332 8.33 -20.97 3.84
N LEU A 333 8.75 -21.55 2.71
CA LEU A 333 8.24 -22.84 2.24
C LEU A 333 8.59 -23.97 3.20
N LEU A 334 9.82 -23.97 3.73
CA LEU A 334 10.23 -24.95 4.74
C LEU A 334 9.38 -24.83 6.01
N ALA A 335 9.15 -23.60 6.50
CA ALA A 335 8.29 -23.39 7.66
C ALA A 335 6.84 -23.85 7.39
N SER A 336 6.31 -23.61 6.19
CA SER A 336 4.99 -24.11 5.77
C SER A 336 4.93 -25.63 5.73
N ASP A 337 5.96 -26.30 5.17
CA ASP A 337 6.08 -27.76 5.09
C ASP A 337 6.22 -28.39 6.50
N MET A 338 6.76 -27.65 7.46
CA MET A 338 6.86 -28.07 8.86
C MET A 338 5.57 -27.90 9.67
N GLY A 339 4.53 -27.32 9.09
CA GLY A 339 3.20 -27.20 9.70
C GLY A 339 2.85 -25.85 10.27
N VAL A 340 3.62 -24.80 9.98
CA VAL A 340 3.21 -23.43 10.35
C VAL A 340 1.96 -23.04 9.57
N ASP A 341 0.91 -22.60 10.27
CA ASP A 341 -0.40 -22.31 9.68
C ASP A 341 -0.36 -21.24 8.58
N ARG A 342 0.47 -20.19 8.78
CA ARG A 342 0.52 -19.03 7.88
C ARG A 342 1.94 -18.56 7.66
N THR A 343 2.29 -18.37 6.41
CA THR A 343 3.64 -17.93 6.01
C THR A 343 3.58 -16.62 5.23
N GLY A 344 4.52 -15.73 5.50
CA GLY A 344 4.54 -14.40 4.91
C GLY A 344 5.89 -13.95 4.38
N LEU A 345 5.86 -13.15 3.30
CA LEU A 345 7.04 -12.64 2.60
C LEU A 345 6.91 -11.18 2.21
N LEU A 346 8.03 -10.45 2.29
CA LEU A 346 8.20 -9.16 1.64
C LEU A 346 9.17 -9.32 0.47
N LEU A 347 8.70 -9.23 -0.76
CA LEU A 347 9.46 -9.48 -1.97
C LEU A 347 9.81 -8.18 -2.71
N TYR A 348 10.98 -8.18 -3.35
CA TYR A 348 11.39 -7.12 -4.28
C TYR A 348 10.93 -7.41 -5.71
N ASP A 349 10.77 -8.70 -6.05
CA ASP A 349 10.34 -9.12 -7.37
C ASP A 349 8.84 -9.47 -7.37
N ALA A 350 8.04 -8.60 -8.00
CA ALA A 350 6.61 -8.77 -8.09
C ALA A 350 6.18 -10.03 -8.87
N ASP A 351 7.02 -10.51 -9.80
CA ASP A 351 6.69 -11.71 -10.57
C ASP A 351 6.72 -12.95 -9.66
N LEU A 352 7.51 -12.91 -8.57
CA LEU A 352 7.56 -13.96 -7.57
C LEU A 352 6.35 -13.99 -6.63
N VAL A 353 5.64 -12.87 -6.42
CA VAL A 353 4.48 -12.80 -5.51
C VAL A 353 3.41 -13.82 -5.90
N LYS A 354 2.98 -13.84 -7.16
CA LYS A 354 1.96 -14.79 -7.64
C LYS A 354 2.47 -16.23 -7.65
N VAL A 355 3.76 -16.42 -7.91
CA VAL A 355 4.39 -17.75 -7.91
C VAL A 355 4.39 -18.31 -6.48
N THR A 356 4.82 -17.53 -5.50
CA THR A 356 4.90 -17.97 -4.10
C THR A 356 3.53 -18.30 -3.51
N GLN A 357 2.49 -17.54 -3.84
CA GLN A 357 1.11 -17.86 -3.44
C GLN A 357 0.66 -19.23 -4.00
N ARG A 358 0.97 -19.53 -5.26
CA ARG A 358 0.67 -20.86 -5.86
C ARG A 358 1.48 -21.99 -5.22
N MET A 359 2.63 -21.69 -4.64
CA MET A 359 3.47 -22.66 -3.93
C MET A 359 3.02 -22.89 -2.48
N GLY A 360 1.98 -22.23 -2.00
CA GLY A 360 1.43 -22.41 -0.65
C GLY A 360 1.85 -21.34 0.38
N ILE A 361 2.55 -20.28 -0.05
CA ILE A 361 2.80 -19.12 0.82
C ILE A 361 1.49 -18.38 1.02
N THR A 362 1.10 -18.16 2.28
CA THR A 362 -0.16 -17.55 2.64
C THR A 362 -0.28 -16.11 2.13
N PHE A 363 0.76 -15.30 2.32
CA PHE A 363 0.73 -13.90 1.90
C PHE A 363 2.11 -13.37 1.50
N ALA A 364 2.19 -12.73 0.35
CA ALA A 364 3.41 -12.11 -0.13
C ALA A 364 3.14 -10.68 -0.63
N VAL A 365 3.97 -9.73 -0.23
CA VAL A 365 3.83 -8.31 -0.54
C VAL A 365 4.90 -7.86 -1.52
N ASP A 366 4.50 -7.20 -2.61
CA ASP A 366 5.40 -6.49 -3.52
C ASP A 366 5.79 -5.13 -2.92
N ARG A 367 7.02 -5.01 -2.43
CA ARG A 367 7.54 -3.76 -1.84
C ARG A 367 7.64 -2.61 -2.85
N LYS A 368 7.87 -2.90 -4.13
CA LYS A 368 7.93 -1.88 -5.18
C LYS A 368 6.55 -1.30 -5.46
N ARG A 369 5.53 -2.13 -5.46
CA ARG A 369 4.15 -1.69 -5.61
C ARG A 369 3.73 -0.77 -4.46
N VAL A 370 4.07 -1.12 -3.22
CA VAL A 370 3.82 -0.24 -2.07
C VAL A 370 4.49 1.12 -2.23
N ALA A 371 5.72 1.16 -2.77
CA ALA A 371 6.38 2.44 -3.06
C ALA A 371 5.60 3.29 -4.07
N VAL A 372 5.11 2.69 -5.15
CA VAL A 372 4.31 3.38 -6.19
C VAL A 372 3.02 3.92 -5.59
N ASP A 373 2.28 3.11 -4.84
CA ASP A 373 1.03 3.50 -4.19
C ASP A 373 1.24 4.69 -3.24
N ASN A 374 2.31 4.65 -2.43
CA ASN A 374 2.65 5.74 -1.51
C ASN A 374 3.06 7.03 -2.25
N MET A 375 3.78 6.93 -3.38
CA MET A 375 4.13 8.09 -4.21
C MET A 375 2.89 8.71 -4.85
N LEU A 376 2.02 7.90 -5.43
CA LEU A 376 0.74 8.35 -5.99
C LEU A 376 -0.09 9.06 -4.92
N ALA A 377 -0.18 8.48 -3.72
CA ALA A 377 -0.86 9.12 -2.60
C ALA A 377 -0.34 10.54 -2.32
N GLN A 378 0.97 10.76 -2.38
CA GLN A 378 1.55 12.10 -2.17
C GLN A 378 1.35 13.04 -3.36
N ILE A 379 1.46 12.55 -4.59
CA ILE A 379 1.20 13.36 -5.80
C ILE A 379 -0.22 13.91 -5.77
N HIS A 380 -1.18 13.09 -5.39
CA HIS A 380 -2.58 13.46 -5.31
C HIS A 380 -2.96 14.28 -4.06
N THR A 381 -2.07 14.43 -3.06
CA THR A 381 -2.36 15.32 -1.91
C THR A 381 -2.54 16.78 -2.31
N LYS A 382 -1.93 17.24 -3.41
CA LYS A 382 -2.19 18.59 -3.96
C LYS A 382 -3.62 18.73 -4.51
N ALA A 383 -4.25 17.63 -4.92
CA ALA A 383 -5.57 17.62 -5.53
C ALA A 383 -6.62 16.93 -4.66
N ALA A 384 -6.30 15.80 -4.01
CA ALA A 384 -7.30 14.90 -3.47
C ALA A 384 -6.91 14.09 -2.20
N GLY A 385 -5.71 14.19 -1.66
CA GLY A 385 -5.32 13.35 -0.51
C GLY A 385 -4.89 11.92 -0.90
N ALA A 386 -5.02 10.95 -0.01
CA ALA A 386 -4.51 9.60 -0.21
C ALA A 386 -5.08 8.91 -1.47
N TYR A 387 -4.21 8.27 -2.23
CA TYR A 387 -4.54 7.54 -3.45
C TYR A 387 -4.20 6.05 -3.29
N ALA A 388 -5.02 5.18 -3.81
CA ALA A 388 -4.74 3.75 -3.84
C ALA A 388 -5.22 3.12 -5.14
N LEU A 389 -4.39 2.27 -5.71
CA LEU A 389 -4.74 1.38 -6.82
C LEU A 389 -5.08 0.01 -6.26
N LEU A 390 -6.18 -0.58 -6.70
CA LEU A 390 -6.50 -1.97 -6.41
C LEU A 390 -5.51 -2.88 -7.14
N THR A 391 -4.91 -3.82 -6.41
CA THR A 391 -3.80 -4.63 -6.93
C THR A 391 -4.27 -5.63 -7.97
N ASN A 392 -5.36 -6.33 -7.69
CA ASN A 392 -5.89 -7.39 -8.55
C ASN A 392 -7.13 -6.95 -9.36
N ILE A 393 -7.61 -5.72 -9.16
CA ILE A 393 -8.75 -5.13 -9.86
C ILE A 393 -8.26 -3.87 -10.58
N PRO A 394 -7.66 -4.01 -11.78
CA PRO A 394 -7.08 -2.88 -12.50
C PRO A 394 -8.14 -1.84 -12.90
N ASN A 395 -7.73 -0.60 -13.10
CA ASN A 395 -8.58 0.51 -13.49
C ASN A 395 -9.66 0.92 -12.47
N ILE A 396 -9.49 0.58 -11.20
CA ILE A 396 -10.24 1.15 -10.09
C ILE A 396 -9.24 1.84 -9.16
N VAL A 397 -9.56 3.07 -8.79
CA VAL A 397 -8.70 3.93 -7.97
C VAL A 397 -9.45 4.44 -6.76
N GLY A 398 -8.78 4.50 -5.62
CA GLY A 398 -9.27 5.08 -4.39
C GLY A 398 -8.59 6.41 -4.12
N ILE A 399 -9.37 7.45 -3.89
CA ILE A 399 -8.87 8.80 -3.58
C ILE A 399 -9.47 9.31 -2.28
N SER A 400 -8.75 10.19 -1.62
CA SER A 400 -9.23 10.89 -0.43
C SER A 400 -9.50 12.36 -0.76
N MET A 401 -10.74 12.79 -0.57
CA MET A 401 -11.19 14.16 -0.82
C MET A 401 -11.67 14.82 0.48
N GLU A 402 -11.19 16.00 0.78
CA GLU A 402 -11.62 16.75 1.95
C GLU A 402 -12.92 17.53 1.63
N VAL A 403 -13.90 17.40 2.53
CA VAL A 403 -15.16 18.15 2.48
C VAL A 403 -14.88 19.57 2.99
N ASN A 404 -14.94 20.56 2.12
CA ASN A 404 -14.83 21.96 2.50
C ASN A 404 -16.22 22.60 2.66
N GLU A 405 -16.32 23.79 3.27
CA GLU A 405 -17.58 24.49 3.49
C GLU A 405 -18.35 24.82 2.22
N ARG A 406 -17.64 24.96 1.08
CA ARG A 406 -18.23 25.30 -0.23
C ARG A 406 -18.72 24.07 -0.99
N ALA A 407 -18.37 22.86 -0.55
CA ALA A 407 -18.83 21.65 -1.21
C ALA A 407 -20.35 21.53 -1.12
N ARG A 408 -21.00 21.26 -2.26
CA ARG A 408 -22.49 21.21 -2.38
C ARG A 408 -23.17 20.24 -1.43
N PHE A 409 -22.43 19.27 -0.90
CA PHE A 409 -22.91 18.25 0.01
C PHE A 409 -22.41 18.43 1.46
N SER A 410 -21.66 19.50 1.75
CA SER A 410 -21.26 19.81 3.12
C SER A 410 -22.48 20.00 4.02
N GLY A 411 -22.50 19.33 5.18
CA GLY A 411 -23.62 19.34 6.11
C GLY A 411 -24.80 18.43 5.74
N LYS A 412 -24.82 17.83 4.56
CA LYS A 412 -25.89 16.92 4.10
C LYS A 412 -25.61 15.48 4.53
N ARG A 413 -26.69 14.68 4.67
CA ARG A 413 -26.53 13.22 4.83
C ARG A 413 -26.06 12.59 3.52
N VAL A 414 -25.40 11.43 3.61
CA VAL A 414 -24.89 10.70 2.43
C VAL A 414 -26.00 10.49 1.39
N VAL A 415 -27.21 10.12 1.82
CA VAL A 415 -28.36 9.93 0.93
C VAL A 415 -28.80 11.23 0.24
N GLU A 416 -28.61 12.38 0.87
CA GLU A 416 -28.99 13.71 0.35
C GLU A 416 -27.88 14.35 -0.48
N ALA A 417 -26.66 13.80 -0.42
CA ALA A 417 -25.52 14.34 -1.16
C ALA A 417 -25.63 14.14 -2.68
N ASN A 418 -26.59 13.33 -3.13
CA ASN A 418 -26.90 13.06 -4.54
C ASN A 418 -25.63 12.70 -5.34
N LEU A 419 -24.87 11.73 -4.79
CA LEU A 419 -23.63 11.27 -5.40
C LEU A 419 -23.94 10.38 -6.61
N PRO A 420 -23.15 10.47 -7.69
CA PRO A 420 -23.32 9.61 -8.85
C PRO A 420 -23.14 8.13 -8.50
N GLU A 421 -23.82 7.24 -9.20
CA GLU A 421 -23.74 5.79 -8.99
C GLU A 421 -22.35 5.22 -9.21
N TRP A 422 -21.55 5.83 -10.08
CA TRP A 422 -20.14 5.45 -10.34
C TRP A 422 -19.15 5.92 -9.26
N MET A 423 -19.62 6.64 -8.23
CA MET A 423 -18.81 7.18 -7.15
C MET A 423 -19.19 6.51 -5.83
N ARG A 424 -18.30 5.67 -5.30
CA ARG A 424 -18.54 4.98 -4.02
C ARG A 424 -17.67 5.57 -2.92
N ILE A 425 -18.30 6.08 -1.85
CA ILE A 425 -17.60 6.45 -0.62
C ILE A 425 -17.35 5.17 0.17
N ALA A 426 -16.08 4.77 0.28
CA ALA A 426 -15.67 3.63 1.09
C ALA A 426 -15.66 3.96 2.58
N PHE A 427 -15.09 5.13 2.93
CA PHE A 427 -14.95 5.59 4.30
C PHE A 427 -15.17 7.09 4.40
N ILE A 428 -15.65 7.51 5.57
CA ILE A 428 -15.64 8.91 6.02
C ILE A 428 -14.63 8.99 7.14
N GLN A 429 -13.48 9.62 6.90
CA GLN A 429 -12.49 9.85 7.94
C GLN A 429 -12.75 11.19 8.63
N ARG A 430 -12.88 11.17 9.94
CA ARG A 430 -13.20 12.33 10.76
C ARG A 430 -12.23 12.43 11.93
N LYS A 431 -11.80 13.63 12.28
CA LYS A 431 -11.05 13.86 13.51
C LYS A 431 -12.01 13.79 14.72
N ASN A 432 -11.64 12.98 15.70
CA ASN A 432 -12.33 12.97 16.99
C ASN A 432 -11.92 14.19 17.84
N ASN A 433 -12.52 14.30 19.03
CA ASN A 433 -12.26 15.40 19.97
C ASN A 433 -10.78 15.51 20.41
N ASN A 434 -10.00 14.43 20.26
CA ASN A 434 -8.57 14.37 20.58
C ASN A 434 -7.68 14.65 19.36
N GLY A 435 -8.25 15.01 18.20
CA GLY A 435 -7.52 15.28 16.97
C GLY A 435 -7.09 14.02 16.21
N ILE A 436 -7.48 12.84 16.66
CA ILE A 436 -7.15 11.55 16.03
C ILE A 436 -8.16 11.26 14.91
N TRP A 437 -7.66 10.82 13.75
CA TRP A 437 -8.51 10.41 12.65
C TRP A 437 -9.16 9.04 12.92
N GLU A 438 -10.47 8.99 12.82
CA GLU A 438 -11.28 7.77 12.90
C GLU A 438 -11.99 7.53 11.56
N SER A 439 -12.08 6.27 11.15
CA SER A 439 -12.76 5.88 9.92
C SER A 439 -14.17 5.41 10.23
N LEU A 440 -15.15 6.08 9.63
CA LEU A 440 -16.56 5.78 9.79
C LEU A 440 -17.10 5.10 8.54
N ARG A 441 -17.94 4.10 8.72
CA ARG A 441 -18.67 3.48 7.61
C ARG A 441 -19.69 4.50 7.06
N PRO A 442 -19.75 4.74 5.75
CA PRO A 442 -20.78 5.60 5.15
C PRO A 442 -22.15 4.91 5.24
N SER A 443 -23.03 5.43 6.08
CA SER A 443 -24.45 5.04 6.13
C SER A 443 -25.30 6.13 5.50
N PRO A 444 -26.51 5.81 4.97
CA PRO A 444 -27.39 6.79 4.33
C PRO A 444 -27.67 8.04 5.18
N ASP A 445 -27.80 7.85 6.50
CA ASP A 445 -28.12 8.92 7.46
C ASP A 445 -26.90 9.68 7.99
N LYS A 446 -25.68 9.23 7.65
CA LYS A 446 -24.46 9.87 8.12
C LYS A 446 -24.27 11.23 7.45
N ALA A 447 -24.11 12.29 8.26
CA ALA A 447 -23.82 13.63 7.75
C ALA A 447 -22.36 13.74 7.32
N LEU A 448 -22.12 14.41 6.19
CA LEU A 448 -20.80 14.78 5.67
C LEU A 448 -20.46 16.18 6.22
N LEU A 449 -19.49 16.28 7.10
CA LEU A 449 -19.14 17.52 7.77
C LEU A 449 -17.91 18.18 7.13
N ASN A 450 -17.83 19.49 7.26
CA ASN A 450 -16.61 20.23 6.92
C ASN A 450 -15.38 19.64 7.64
N GLY A 451 -14.29 19.43 6.91
CA GLY A 451 -13.07 18.79 7.41
C GLY A 451 -13.08 17.26 7.40
N ASP A 452 -14.21 16.60 7.04
CA ASP A 452 -14.22 15.16 6.78
C ASP A 452 -13.36 14.84 5.55
N ARG A 453 -12.70 13.70 5.56
CA ARG A 453 -12.04 13.12 4.38
C ARG A 453 -12.83 11.94 3.87
N LEU A 454 -13.30 12.03 2.64
CA LEU A 454 -14.04 10.97 1.97
C LEU A 454 -13.09 10.12 1.16
N ILE A 455 -12.99 8.83 1.48
CA ILE A 455 -12.27 7.86 0.65
C ILE A 455 -13.25 7.34 -0.40
N ILE A 456 -12.98 7.65 -1.66
CA ILE A 456 -13.88 7.41 -2.79
C ILE A 456 -13.22 6.47 -3.77
N PHE A 457 -13.95 5.47 -4.25
CA PHE A 457 -13.51 4.59 -5.32
C PHE A 457 -14.26 4.88 -6.62
N SER A 458 -13.52 4.91 -7.72
CA SER A 458 -14.03 5.17 -9.07
C SER A 458 -13.04 4.70 -10.13
N THR A 459 -13.40 4.84 -11.38
CA THR A 459 -12.48 4.66 -12.51
C THR A 459 -11.61 5.89 -12.74
N PRO A 460 -10.35 5.77 -13.25
CA PRO A 460 -9.42 6.90 -13.41
C PRO A 460 -9.97 8.03 -14.29
N ASP A 461 -10.73 7.71 -15.31
CA ASP A 461 -11.35 8.69 -16.23
C ASP A 461 -12.34 9.63 -15.53
N ARG A 462 -12.84 9.28 -14.34
CA ARG A 462 -13.76 10.09 -13.53
C ARG A 462 -13.10 11.02 -12.51
N MET A 463 -11.78 10.98 -12.41
CA MET A 463 -11.02 11.73 -11.40
C MET A 463 -11.30 13.24 -11.48
N GLN A 464 -11.26 13.81 -12.69
CA GLN A 464 -11.55 15.24 -12.87
C GLN A 464 -12.98 15.61 -12.48
N ASP A 465 -13.95 14.73 -12.70
CA ASP A 465 -15.35 14.98 -12.34
C ASP A 465 -15.54 14.92 -10.81
N ILE A 466 -14.80 14.06 -10.11
CA ILE A 466 -14.77 14.04 -8.65
C ILE A 466 -14.19 15.34 -8.13
N GLU A 467 -13.01 15.74 -8.60
CA GLU A 467 -12.36 16.98 -8.16
C GLU A 467 -13.24 18.22 -8.34
N LYS A 468 -13.91 18.34 -9.49
CA LYS A 468 -14.85 19.47 -9.75
C LYS A 468 -15.99 19.55 -8.74
N ARG A 469 -16.44 18.42 -8.17
CA ARG A 469 -17.52 18.39 -7.17
C ARG A 469 -17.07 18.86 -5.79
N PHE A 470 -15.78 18.76 -5.50
CA PHE A 470 -15.18 19.18 -4.23
C PHE A 470 -14.58 20.59 -4.29
N LYS A 471 -14.26 21.11 -5.49
CA LYS A 471 -13.60 22.42 -5.69
C LYS A 471 -14.57 23.61 -5.88
N VAL A 472 -15.85 23.46 -5.68
CA VAL A 472 -16.84 24.54 -5.92
C VAL A 472 -16.82 25.61 -4.86
#